data_5862654a2d03b66d3a8547c36787e36b
#
_entry.id   5862654a2d03b66d3a8547c36787e36b
#
_cell.length_a   1.000
_cell.length_b   1.000
_cell.length_c   1.000
_cell.angle_alpha   90.00
_cell.angle_beta   90.00
_cell.angle_gamma   90.00
#
_symmetry.space_group_name_H-M   'P 1'
#
loop_
_entity.id
_entity.type
_entity.pdbx_description
1 polymer ?
#
loop_
_entity_poly.entity_id
_entity_poly.type
_entity_poly.pdbx_seq_one_letter_code
_entity_poly.pdbx_strand_id
1 'polypeptide(L)'
;MIDHVNAVVLPVRDVEKCASFYRDKLGFKLNHKDDESAFLGIGGKGGLVLGLVSVNEVARLISMEQVRPREETIHRTYYAVFVEDVDREYEELKQNGVHFVKPPTTQPWGQRIAYFEDPEGNLWEISHFPKK
;
A
#
# COMPACT_ATOMS: atom_id res chain seq x y z
N MET A 1 -17.26 1.92 -21.87
CA MET A 1 -16.21 0.90 -21.57
C MET A 1 -15.39 1.39 -20.40
N ILE A 2 -14.73 0.46 -19.71
CA ILE A 2 -13.87 0.81 -18.58
C ILE A 2 -12.55 1.38 -19.13
N ASP A 3 -12.13 2.55 -18.68
CA ASP A 3 -10.93 3.21 -19.18
C ASP A 3 -9.86 3.53 -18.13
N HIS A 4 -10.20 3.47 -16.84
CA HIS A 4 -9.21 3.68 -15.77
C HIS A 4 -9.68 3.13 -14.44
N VAL A 5 -8.73 2.92 -13.52
CA VAL A 5 -9.00 2.58 -12.12
C VAL A 5 -8.84 3.88 -11.31
N ASN A 6 -9.90 4.24 -10.57
CA ASN A 6 -9.88 5.47 -9.75
C ASN A 6 -9.51 5.21 -8.29
N ALA A 7 -9.69 3.99 -7.82
CA ALA A 7 -9.39 3.65 -6.44
C ALA A 7 -8.98 2.19 -6.30
N VAL A 8 -8.12 1.94 -5.34
CA VAL A 8 -7.84 0.58 -4.85
C VAL A 8 -8.32 0.54 -3.41
N VAL A 9 -9.14 -0.44 -3.07
CA VAL A 9 -9.70 -0.58 -1.72
C VAL A 9 -9.12 -1.82 -1.06
N LEU A 10 -8.56 -1.61 0.14
CA LEU A 10 -8.03 -2.68 0.98
C LEU A 10 -8.99 -2.94 2.13
N PRO A 11 -9.60 -4.13 2.21
CA PRO A 11 -10.31 -4.51 3.43
C PRO A 11 -9.30 -4.64 4.57
N VAL A 12 -9.55 -3.96 5.69
CA VAL A 12 -8.62 -3.96 6.82
C VAL A 12 -9.38 -4.21 8.12
N ARG A 13 -8.69 -4.75 9.11
CA ARG A 13 -9.26 -5.00 10.43
C ARG A 13 -9.24 -3.75 11.28
N ASP A 14 -8.19 -2.96 11.18
CA ASP A 14 -7.97 -1.76 11.97
C ASP A 14 -7.76 -0.56 11.05
N VAL A 15 -8.84 0.15 10.74
CA VAL A 15 -8.83 1.32 9.85
C VAL A 15 -7.94 2.42 10.41
N GLU A 16 -8.02 2.69 11.71
CA GLU A 16 -7.23 3.76 12.35
C GLU A 16 -5.73 3.51 12.24
N LYS A 17 -5.30 2.31 12.57
CA LYS A 17 -3.88 1.92 12.51
C LYS A 17 -3.33 1.99 11.08
N CYS A 18 -4.12 1.50 10.12
CA CYS A 18 -3.72 1.53 8.72
C CYS A 18 -3.70 2.95 8.17
N ALA A 19 -4.71 3.76 8.47
CA ALA A 19 -4.75 5.16 8.02
C ALA A 19 -3.55 5.95 8.56
N SER A 20 -3.23 5.75 9.83
CA SER A 20 -2.07 6.40 10.45
C SER A 20 -0.76 5.98 9.78
N PHE A 21 -0.62 4.70 9.46
CA PHE A 21 0.56 4.21 8.74
C PHE A 21 0.74 4.92 7.40
N TYR A 22 -0.30 4.95 6.58
CA TYR A 22 -0.20 5.55 5.24
C TYR A 22 0.00 7.06 5.29
N ARG A 23 -0.66 7.73 6.22
CA ARG A 23 -0.50 9.18 6.39
C ARG A 23 0.85 9.54 6.97
N ASP A 24 1.24 8.91 8.09
CA ASP A 24 2.38 9.36 8.88
C ASP A 24 3.71 8.78 8.41
N LYS A 25 3.72 7.54 7.88
CA LYS A 25 4.95 6.88 7.46
C LYS A 25 5.20 7.01 5.95
N LEU A 26 4.16 7.00 5.13
CA LEU A 26 4.30 7.12 3.68
C LEU A 26 3.97 8.52 3.16
N GLY A 27 3.38 9.37 3.98
CA GLY A 27 3.07 10.75 3.58
C GLY A 27 1.87 10.89 2.64
N PHE A 28 0.98 9.91 2.61
CA PHE A 28 -0.23 10.02 1.80
C PHE A 28 -1.20 11.00 2.43
N LYS A 29 -1.95 11.73 1.59
CA LYS A 29 -2.89 12.72 2.08
C LYS A 29 -4.20 12.07 2.49
N LEU A 30 -4.57 12.23 3.77
CA LEU A 30 -5.87 11.75 4.26
C LEU A 30 -6.96 12.71 3.82
N ASN A 31 -7.89 12.22 3.00
CA ASN A 31 -8.99 13.02 2.46
C ASN A 31 -10.29 12.82 3.22
N HIS A 32 -10.51 11.64 3.80
CA HIS A 32 -11.71 11.30 4.55
C HIS A 32 -11.40 10.20 5.55
N LYS A 33 -12.03 10.26 6.72
CA LYS A 33 -11.95 9.19 7.70
C LYS A 33 -13.20 9.17 8.57
N ASP A 34 -13.77 7.98 8.77
CA ASP A 34 -14.79 7.69 9.77
C ASP A 34 -14.44 6.36 10.46
N ASP A 35 -15.39 5.81 11.26
CA ASP A 35 -15.11 4.59 12.02
C ASP A 35 -14.90 3.35 11.14
N GLU A 36 -15.45 3.35 9.93
CA GLU A 36 -15.46 2.19 9.04
C GLU A 36 -14.56 2.36 7.82
N SER A 37 -14.06 3.56 7.55
CA SER A 37 -13.30 3.81 6.33
C SER A 37 -12.34 4.98 6.45
N ALA A 38 -11.32 4.95 5.59
CA ALA A 38 -10.41 6.07 5.35
C ALA A 38 -10.06 6.10 3.87
N PHE A 39 -9.96 7.28 3.30
CA PHE A 39 -9.57 7.46 1.90
C PHE A 39 -8.39 8.42 1.81
N LEU A 40 -7.31 7.95 1.18
CA LEU A 40 -6.06 8.70 1.07
C LEU A 40 -5.71 8.87 -0.41
N GLY A 41 -5.17 10.04 -0.75
CA GLY A 41 -4.67 10.31 -2.08
C GLY A 41 -3.21 9.89 -2.23
N ILE A 42 -2.91 9.23 -3.33
CA ILE A 42 -1.56 8.86 -3.72
C ILE A 42 -1.17 9.72 -4.92
N GLY A 43 -0.08 10.46 -4.78
CA GLY A 43 0.35 11.38 -5.82
C GLY A 43 -0.43 12.68 -5.82
N GLY A 44 -0.31 13.46 -6.86
CA GLY A 44 -0.93 14.76 -6.96
C GLY A 44 -2.39 14.70 -7.38
N LYS A 45 -2.91 15.87 -7.75
CA LYS A 45 -4.28 16.04 -8.22
C LYS A 45 -4.59 15.06 -9.37
N GLY A 46 -5.68 14.31 -9.24
CA GLY A 46 -6.08 13.31 -10.22
C GLY A 46 -5.41 11.95 -10.02
N GLY A 47 -4.63 11.79 -8.96
CA GLY A 47 -3.99 10.52 -8.63
C GLY A 47 -4.97 9.47 -8.12
N LEU A 48 -4.44 8.26 -7.94
CA LEU A 48 -5.20 7.13 -7.45
C LEU A 48 -5.61 7.35 -5.99
N VAL A 49 -6.80 6.90 -5.62
CA VAL A 49 -7.27 6.89 -4.23
C VAL A 49 -7.03 5.52 -3.62
N LEU A 50 -6.42 5.48 -2.44
CA LEU A 50 -6.32 4.30 -1.62
C LEU A 50 -7.46 4.33 -0.60
N GLY A 51 -8.37 3.36 -0.68
CA GLY A 51 -9.45 3.20 0.27
C GLY A 51 -9.09 2.13 1.30
N LEU A 52 -9.26 2.45 2.57
CA LEU A 52 -9.14 1.49 3.67
C LEU A 52 -10.53 1.34 4.26
N VAL A 53 -11.13 0.18 4.11
CA VAL A 53 -12.51 -0.05 4.56
C VAL A 53 -12.52 -1.25 5.48
N SER A 54 -13.24 -1.16 6.61
CA SER A 54 -13.28 -2.26 7.57
C SER A 54 -13.79 -3.54 6.91
N VAL A 55 -13.26 -4.67 7.35
CA VAL A 55 -13.69 -5.99 6.86
C VAL A 55 -15.19 -6.15 7.00
N ASN A 56 -15.78 -5.67 8.12
CA ASN A 56 -17.21 -5.76 8.34
C ASN A 56 -18.01 -4.96 7.31
N GLU A 57 -17.57 -3.76 6.98
CA GLU A 57 -18.24 -2.92 5.98
C GLU A 57 -18.11 -3.51 4.59
N VAL A 58 -16.93 -4.02 4.22
CA VAL A 58 -16.73 -4.70 2.92
C VAL A 58 -17.59 -5.96 2.84
N ALA A 59 -17.67 -6.72 3.95
CA ALA A 59 -18.53 -7.90 4.00
C ALA A 59 -20.00 -7.54 3.79
N ARG A 60 -20.44 -6.40 4.33
CA ARG A 60 -21.80 -5.90 4.11
C ARG A 60 -22.03 -5.53 2.64
N LEU A 61 -21.03 -4.92 2.00
CA LEU A 61 -21.14 -4.49 0.59
C LEU A 61 -21.02 -5.65 -0.41
N ILE A 62 -20.20 -6.64 -0.11
CA ILE A 62 -19.92 -7.76 -1.01
C ILE A 62 -20.39 -9.08 -0.39
N SER A 63 -19.57 -9.69 0.46
CA SER A 63 -19.91 -10.86 1.27
C SER A 63 -18.74 -11.20 2.20
N MET A 64 -19.03 -11.81 3.34
CA MET A 64 -18.01 -12.23 4.29
C MET A 64 -17.07 -13.29 3.67
N GLU A 65 -17.60 -14.17 2.84
CA GLU A 65 -16.80 -15.20 2.18
C GLU A 65 -15.70 -14.63 1.30
N GLN A 66 -15.98 -13.51 0.63
CA GLN A 66 -15.01 -12.88 -0.27
C GLN A 66 -13.90 -12.13 0.45
N VAL A 67 -14.15 -11.65 1.68
CA VAL A 67 -13.21 -10.74 2.38
C VAL A 67 -12.55 -11.35 3.61
N ARG A 68 -12.97 -12.53 4.06
CA ARG A 68 -12.34 -13.17 5.22
C ARG A 68 -10.87 -13.52 4.92
N PRO A 69 -9.99 -13.44 5.91
CA PRO A 69 -8.59 -13.82 5.73
C PRO A 69 -8.45 -15.26 5.26
N ARG A 70 -7.57 -15.48 4.32
CA ARG A 70 -7.20 -16.83 3.88
C ARG A 70 -6.04 -17.32 4.74
N GLU A 71 -5.97 -18.63 4.98
CA GLU A 71 -4.89 -19.23 5.76
C GLU A 71 -3.56 -19.23 5.02
N GLU A 72 -3.58 -19.15 3.69
CA GLU A 72 -2.38 -19.12 2.86
C GLU A 72 -1.85 -17.68 2.70
N THR A 73 -0.53 -17.51 2.87
CA THR A 73 0.14 -16.23 2.75
C THR A 73 0.58 -15.94 1.31
N ILE A 74 -0.32 -16.17 0.34
CA ILE A 74 -0.04 -15.82 -1.05
C ILE A 74 -0.66 -14.46 -1.34
N HIS A 75 0.20 -13.48 -1.62
CA HIS A 75 -0.25 -12.18 -2.08
C HIS A 75 -0.71 -12.29 -3.53
N ARG A 76 -1.97 -11.98 -3.78
CA ARG A 76 -2.52 -11.97 -5.14
C ARG A 76 -2.18 -10.69 -5.88
N THR A 77 -1.93 -9.63 -5.12
CA THR A 77 -1.54 -8.32 -5.64
C THR A 77 -0.46 -7.73 -4.76
N TYR A 78 0.33 -6.86 -5.33
CA TYR A 78 1.16 -5.93 -4.58
C TYR A 78 1.14 -4.59 -5.32
N TYR A 79 1.48 -3.53 -4.60
CA TYR A 79 1.41 -2.18 -5.13
C TYR A 79 2.83 -1.72 -5.42
N ALA A 80 3.05 -1.13 -6.57
CA ALA A 80 4.37 -0.71 -7.02
C ALA A 80 4.40 0.78 -7.23
N VAL A 81 5.41 1.44 -6.67
CA VAL A 81 5.64 2.87 -6.86
C VAL A 81 7.08 3.10 -7.28
N PHE A 82 7.27 4.04 -8.21
CA PHE A 82 8.60 4.50 -8.53
C PHE A 82 9.04 5.56 -7.52
N VAL A 83 10.27 5.46 -7.07
CA VAL A 83 10.91 6.45 -6.22
C VAL A 83 12.20 6.91 -6.89
N GLU A 84 12.74 8.04 -6.47
CA GLU A 84 13.97 8.56 -7.05
C GLU A 84 15.18 7.72 -6.68
N ASP A 85 15.24 7.26 -5.43
CA ASP A 85 16.37 6.51 -4.86
C ASP A 85 15.85 5.48 -3.85
N VAL A 86 15.84 4.22 -4.25
CA VAL A 86 15.33 3.11 -3.43
C VAL A 86 16.11 2.98 -2.12
N ASP A 87 17.45 3.11 -2.17
CA ASP A 87 18.27 2.94 -0.96
C ASP A 87 17.96 4.03 0.07
N ARG A 88 17.77 5.27 -0.37
CA ARG A 88 17.41 6.37 0.52
C ARG A 88 16.02 6.18 1.11
N GLU A 89 15.05 5.84 0.27
CA GLU A 89 13.68 5.57 0.75
C GLU A 89 13.66 4.40 1.74
N TYR A 90 14.40 3.35 1.44
CA TYR A 90 14.52 2.20 2.33
C TYR A 90 15.03 2.61 3.71
N GLU A 91 16.11 3.38 3.78
CA GLU A 91 16.67 3.81 5.06
C GLU A 91 15.70 4.71 5.83
N GLU A 92 15.07 5.67 5.15
CA GLU A 92 14.11 6.59 5.79
C GLU A 92 12.89 5.83 6.32
N LEU A 93 12.29 4.97 5.51
CA LEU A 93 11.11 4.20 5.91
C LEU A 93 11.44 3.22 7.03
N LYS A 94 12.59 2.57 6.95
CA LYS A 94 13.05 1.64 7.99
C LYS A 94 13.25 2.35 9.33
N GLN A 95 13.86 3.55 9.32
CA GLN A 95 14.00 4.36 10.52
C GLN A 95 12.66 4.77 11.12
N ASN A 96 11.64 4.94 10.28
CA ASN A 96 10.28 5.26 10.70
C ASN A 96 9.48 4.03 11.12
N GLY A 97 10.12 2.86 11.19
CA GLY A 97 9.48 1.64 11.68
C GLY A 97 8.73 0.83 10.63
N VAL A 98 8.92 1.12 9.35
CA VAL A 98 8.31 0.32 8.28
C VAL A 98 9.05 -1.02 8.17
N HIS A 99 8.29 -2.11 8.12
CA HIS A 99 8.85 -3.45 8.02
C HIS A 99 9.10 -3.83 6.55
N PHE A 100 10.38 -3.98 6.20
CA PHE A 100 10.75 -4.46 4.87
C PHE A 100 10.86 -5.97 4.86
N VAL A 101 10.19 -6.58 3.88
CA VAL A 101 10.25 -8.03 3.67
C VAL A 101 11.40 -8.42 2.76
N LYS A 102 11.92 -7.46 1.96
CA LYS A 102 13.09 -7.66 1.14
C LYS A 102 13.88 -6.35 0.98
N PRO A 103 15.19 -6.35 1.27
CA PRO A 103 16.01 -5.14 1.16
C PRO A 103 16.27 -4.78 -0.32
N PRO A 104 16.80 -3.57 -0.57
CA PRO A 104 17.15 -3.16 -1.93
C PRO A 104 18.05 -4.18 -2.63
N THR A 105 17.64 -4.59 -3.82
CA THR A 105 18.36 -5.56 -4.64
C THR A 105 18.27 -5.12 -6.09
N THR A 106 19.39 -5.15 -6.80
CA THR A 106 19.40 -4.86 -8.24
C THR A 106 19.09 -6.14 -9.01
N GLN A 107 18.06 -6.06 -9.84
CA GLN A 107 17.60 -7.20 -10.63
C GLN A 107 18.45 -7.37 -11.90
N PRO A 108 18.42 -8.56 -12.54
CA PRO A 108 19.20 -8.80 -13.76
C PRO A 108 18.95 -7.80 -14.88
N TRP A 109 17.77 -7.21 -14.95
CA TRP A 109 17.42 -6.19 -15.95
C TRP A 109 17.75 -4.76 -15.52
N GLY A 110 18.43 -4.58 -14.37
CA GLY A 110 18.95 -3.29 -13.91
C GLY A 110 18.07 -2.50 -12.95
N GLN A 111 16.84 -2.91 -12.73
CA GLN A 111 15.93 -2.24 -11.81
C GLN A 111 16.32 -2.53 -10.37
N ARG A 112 16.39 -1.48 -9.54
CA ARG A 112 16.63 -1.65 -8.09
C ARG A 112 15.31 -1.65 -7.37
N ILE A 113 15.06 -2.68 -6.56
CA ILE A 113 13.75 -2.95 -5.98
C ILE A 113 13.88 -3.30 -4.50
N ALA A 114 12.93 -2.82 -3.70
CA ALA A 114 12.74 -3.26 -2.31
C ALA A 114 11.24 -3.45 -2.05
N TYR A 115 10.91 -4.29 -1.07
CA TYR A 115 9.52 -4.59 -0.72
C TYR A 115 9.29 -4.37 0.76
N PHE A 116 8.17 -3.71 1.10
CA PHE A 116 7.73 -3.56 2.48
C PHE A 116 6.27 -3.95 2.61
N GLU A 117 5.81 -4.10 3.84
CA GLU A 117 4.41 -4.40 4.11
C GLU A 117 3.79 -3.35 5.02
N ASP A 118 2.46 -3.19 4.89
CA ASP A 118 1.69 -2.35 5.79
C ASP A 118 1.35 -3.12 7.08
N PRO A 119 0.66 -2.50 8.06
CA PRO A 119 0.33 -3.18 9.31
C PRO A 119 -0.56 -4.41 9.17
N GLU A 120 -1.24 -4.57 8.05
CA GLU A 120 -2.12 -5.73 7.78
C GLU A 120 -1.46 -6.73 6.83
N GLY A 121 -0.18 -6.53 6.49
CA GLY A 121 0.55 -7.45 5.63
C GLY A 121 0.37 -7.22 4.15
N ASN A 122 -0.23 -6.10 3.73
CA ASN A 122 -0.32 -5.77 2.31
C ASN A 122 1.06 -5.37 1.79
N LEU A 123 1.42 -5.92 0.62
CA LEU A 123 2.78 -5.82 0.08
C LEU A 123 2.93 -4.63 -0.86
N TRP A 124 4.03 -3.90 -0.69
CA TRP A 124 4.39 -2.73 -1.50
C TRP A 124 5.79 -2.89 -2.06
N GLU A 125 5.95 -2.46 -3.31
CA GLU A 125 7.24 -2.40 -4.00
C GLU A 125 7.64 -0.94 -4.21
N ILE A 126 8.88 -0.61 -3.86
CA ILE A 126 9.51 0.64 -4.30
C ILE A 126 10.64 0.31 -5.26
N SER A 127 10.76 1.07 -6.33
CA SER A 127 11.77 0.79 -7.33
C SER A 127 12.25 2.02 -8.07
N HIS A 128 13.45 1.92 -8.64
CA HIS A 128 13.98 2.88 -9.60
C HIS A 128 14.89 2.18 -10.59
N PHE A 129 15.08 2.80 -11.73
CA PHE A 129 16.13 2.38 -12.67
C PHE A 129 17.33 3.31 -12.47
N PRO A 130 18.51 2.77 -12.07
CA PRO A 130 19.69 3.61 -11.89
C PRO A 130 20.04 4.34 -13.17
N LYS A 131 20.48 5.58 -13.04
CA LYS A 131 20.97 6.37 -14.19
C LYS A 131 22.26 5.76 -14.70
N LYS A 132 22.37 5.70 -16.00
CA LYS A 132 23.61 5.25 -16.66
C LYS A 132 24.70 6.29 -16.56
#